data_46ea3e4bfc5157a7cc634a92428e5378
#
_entry.id   46ea3e4bfc5157a7cc634a92428e5378
#
_cell.length_a   1.000
_cell.length_b   1.000
_cell.length_c   1.000
_cell.angle_alpha   90.00
_cell.angle_beta   90.00
_cell.angle_gamma   90.00
#
_symmetry.space_group_name_H-M   'P 1'
#
loop_
_entity.id
_entity.type
_entity.pdbx_description
1 polymer ?
#
loop_
_entity_poly.entity_id
_entity_poly.type
_entity_poly.pdbx_seq_one_letter_code
_entity_poly.pdbx_strand_id
1 'polypeptide(L)'
;AMHYELLSYRDCVPLLKKMIRLFPRQTGYWQQLAGIHMALNDQDAALSALELAFRQDALNSEQDVLQLVQLYLSAGIPYKAAQLLEHQMKTGKISNTARHRELLAHAWTSARERKQAISALERALQDEAKPELRLRLAHWYLEAEDWHAVTRMLAPLDGEKSTYTTAQARLLLGIAQFELGNMDAARSAFQRAREFPKTSQSAQQWLDFIDTLPAEKT
;
A
#
# COMPACT_ATOMS: atom_id res chain seq x y z
N ALA A 1 -0.05 -33.23 -20.95
CA ALA A 1 -1.18 -32.87 -20.06
C ALA A 1 -1.52 -31.39 -20.20
N MET A 2 -0.57 -30.47 -20.00
CA MET A 2 -0.78 -29.01 -20.01
C MET A 2 -1.38 -28.47 -21.33
N HIS A 3 -0.97 -28.97 -22.50
CA HIS A 3 -1.54 -28.58 -23.79
C HIS A 3 -3.01 -29.03 -23.98
N TYR A 4 -3.40 -30.12 -23.39
CA TYR A 4 -4.77 -30.63 -23.49
C TYR A 4 -5.74 -29.79 -22.65
N GLU A 5 -5.33 -29.35 -21.47
CA GLU A 5 -6.10 -28.45 -20.59
C GLU A 5 -6.29 -27.06 -21.23
N LEU A 6 -5.26 -26.49 -21.86
CA LEU A 6 -5.33 -25.21 -22.55
C LEU A 6 -6.27 -25.22 -23.76
N LEU A 7 -6.34 -26.33 -24.50
CA LEU A 7 -7.30 -26.50 -25.61
C LEU A 7 -8.73 -26.58 -25.07
N SER A 8 -8.97 -27.30 -23.98
CA SER A 8 -10.28 -27.38 -23.30
C SER A 8 -10.75 -26.02 -22.80
N TYR A 9 -9.84 -25.18 -22.28
CA TYR A 9 -10.18 -23.83 -21.82
C TYR A 9 -10.67 -22.92 -22.96
N ARG A 10 -10.05 -22.98 -24.13
CA ARG A 10 -10.50 -22.21 -25.30
C ARG A 10 -11.91 -22.60 -25.74
N ASP A 11 -12.25 -23.88 -25.68
CA ASP A 11 -13.57 -24.39 -26.07
C ASP A 11 -14.67 -23.97 -25.06
N CYS A 12 -14.31 -23.74 -23.80
CA CYS A 12 -15.25 -23.25 -22.77
C CYS A 12 -15.65 -21.79 -22.94
N VAL A 13 -14.79 -20.94 -23.54
CA VAL A 13 -15.04 -19.49 -23.69
C VAL A 13 -16.36 -19.19 -24.41
N PRO A 14 -16.67 -19.75 -25.62
CA PRO A 14 -17.92 -19.49 -26.31
C PRO A 14 -19.14 -19.95 -25.54
N LEU A 15 -19.04 -21.07 -24.82
CA LEU A 15 -20.11 -21.58 -23.99
C LEU A 15 -20.41 -20.63 -22.81
N LEU A 16 -19.39 -20.18 -22.09
CA LEU A 16 -19.54 -19.21 -21.00
C LEU A 16 -20.12 -17.88 -21.51
N LYS A 17 -19.67 -17.38 -22.65
CA LYS A 17 -20.24 -16.18 -23.27
C LYS A 17 -21.74 -16.35 -23.60
N LYS A 18 -22.17 -17.53 -24.01
CA LYS A 18 -23.59 -17.84 -24.21
C LYS A 18 -24.36 -17.87 -22.90
N MET A 19 -23.80 -18.50 -21.84
CA MET A 19 -24.42 -18.54 -20.52
C MET A 19 -24.54 -17.13 -19.91
N ILE A 20 -23.54 -16.29 -20.06
CA ILE A 20 -23.56 -14.89 -19.61
C ILE A 20 -24.67 -14.08 -20.31
N ARG A 21 -24.90 -14.29 -21.60
CA ARG A 21 -26.01 -13.62 -22.32
C ARG A 21 -27.38 -14.03 -21.77
N LEU A 22 -27.55 -15.29 -21.37
CA LEU A 22 -28.79 -15.81 -20.81
C LEU A 22 -28.97 -15.41 -19.34
N PHE A 23 -27.88 -15.34 -18.59
CA PHE A 23 -27.87 -15.10 -17.13
C PHE A 23 -26.81 -14.03 -16.77
N PRO A 24 -27.02 -12.75 -17.16
CA PRO A 24 -25.98 -11.72 -17.04
C PRO A 24 -25.61 -11.36 -15.61
N ARG A 25 -26.49 -11.61 -14.62
CA ARG A 25 -26.24 -11.35 -13.21
C ARG A 25 -25.65 -12.53 -12.45
N GLN A 26 -25.39 -13.65 -13.11
CA GLN A 26 -24.80 -14.84 -12.48
C GLN A 26 -23.28 -14.68 -12.37
N THR A 27 -22.79 -14.25 -11.23
CA THR A 27 -21.36 -13.97 -10.94
C THR A 27 -20.43 -15.11 -11.36
N GLY A 28 -20.84 -16.36 -11.07
CA GLY A 28 -20.00 -17.54 -11.34
C GLY A 28 -19.56 -17.69 -12.81
N TYR A 29 -20.39 -17.33 -13.78
CA TYR A 29 -20.02 -17.43 -15.18
C TYR A 29 -18.97 -16.38 -15.57
N TRP A 30 -19.06 -15.18 -15.02
CA TRP A 30 -18.06 -14.14 -15.23
C TRP A 30 -16.72 -14.49 -14.59
N GLN A 31 -16.75 -15.03 -13.36
CA GLN A 31 -15.54 -15.48 -12.68
C GLN A 31 -14.85 -16.62 -13.42
N GLN A 32 -15.63 -17.61 -13.90
CA GLN A 32 -15.08 -18.70 -14.71
C GLN A 32 -14.49 -18.18 -16.01
N LEU A 33 -15.15 -17.25 -16.70
CA LEU A 33 -14.63 -16.63 -17.92
C LEU A 33 -13.32 -15.89 -17.65
N ALA A 34 -13.26 -15.09 -16.60
CA ALA A 34 -12.03 -14.38 -16.20
C ALA A 34 -10.92 -15.37 -15.82
N GLY A 35 -11.24 -16.43 -15.05
CA GLY A 35 -10.30 -17.47 -14.66
C GLY A 35 -9.71 -18.22 -15.87
N ILE A 36 -10.53 -18.53 -16.87
CA ILE A 36 -10.07 -19.16 -18.12
C ILE A 36 -9.13 -18.22 -18.88
N HIS A 37 -9.48 -16.92 -19.01
CA HIS A 37 -8.60 -15.96 -19.66
C HIS A 37 -7.28 -15.79 -18.90
N MET A 38 -7.28 -15.82 -17.57
CA MET A 38 -6.04 -15.84 -16.77
C MET A 38 -5.21 -17.10 -17.03
N ALA A 39 -5.83 -18.28 -17.10
CA ALA A 39 -5.15 -19.54 -17.41
C ALA A 39 -4.55 -19.55 -18.82
N LEU A 40 -5.17 -18.83 -19.76
CA LEU A 40 -4.68 -18.62 -21.11
C LEU A 40 -3.65 -17.49 -21.21
N ASN A 41 -3.25 -16.88 -20.10
CA ASN A 41 -2.36 -15.72 -20.00
C ASN A 41 -2.88 -14.48 -20.77
N ASP A 42 -4.22 -14.37 -20.88
CA ASP A 42 -4.93 -13.24 -21.48
C ASP A 42 -5.53 -12.35 -20.40
N GLN A 43 -4.64 -11.56 -19.77
CA GLN A 43 -5.00 -10.71 -18.63
C GLN A 43 -6.00 -9.62 -19.03
N ASP A 44 -5.89 -9.09 -20.24
CA ASP A 44 -6.78 -8.04 -20.75
C ASP A 44 -8.22 -8.54 -20.91
N ALA A 45 -8.39 -9.75 -21.45
CA ALA A 45 -9.70 -10.35 -21.56
C ALA A 45 -10.30 -10.75 -20.21
N ALA A 46 -9.45 -11.19 -19.26
CA ALA A 46 -9.89 -11.46 -17.89
C ALA A 46 -10.39 -10.18 -17.21
N LEU A 47 -9.63 -9.09 -17.32
CA LEU A 47 -10.01 -7.79 -16.81
C LEU A 47 -11.32 -7.29 -17.44
N SER A 48 -11.43 -7.37 -18.76
CA SER A 48 -12.63 -6.97 -19.51
C SER A 48 -13.87 -7.76 -19.05
N ALA A 49 -13.72 -9.05 -18.77
CA ALA A 49 -14.81 -9.89 -18.28
C ALA A 49 -15.31 -9.41 -16.88
N LEU A 50 -14.41 -9.13 -15.94
CA LEU A 50 -14.80 -8.65 -14.61
C LEU A 50 -15.29 -7.19 -14.64
N GLU A 51 -14.74 -6.32 -15.50
CA GLU A 51 -15.29 -4.96 -15.70
C GLU A 51 -16.73 -5.00 -16.22
N LEU A 52 -17.03 -5.86 -17.20
CA LEU A 52 -18.38 -6.04 -17.69
C LEU A 52 -19.31 -6.61 -16.63
N ALA A 53 -18.85 -7.59 -15.87
CA ALA A 53 -19.59 -8.14 -14.72
C ALA A 53 -19.95 -7.06 -13.70
N PHE A 54 -18.98 -6.19 -13.37
CA PHE A 54 -19.19 -5.07 -12.46
C PHE A 54 -20.25 -4.09 -12.98
N ARG A 55 -20.18 -3.72 -14.28
CA ARG A 55 -21.15 -2.83 -14.96
C ARG A 55 -22.56 -3.43 -15.05
N GLN A 56 -22.66 -4.75 -15.08
CA GLN A 56 -23.94 -5.48 -15.11
C GLN A 56 -24.48 -5.75 -13.68
N ASP A 57 -23.84 -5.19 -12.67
CA ASP A 57 -24.15 -5.45 -11.25
C ASP A 57 -24.15 -6.96 -10.92
N ALA A 58 -23.25 -7.70 -11.53
CA ALA A 58 -23.07 -9.14 -11.33
C ALA A 58 -22.05 -9.49 -10.24
N LEU A 59 -21.21 -8.52 -9.81
CA LEU A 59 -20.27 -8.71 -8.69
C LEU A 59 -20.97 -8.37 -7.37
N ASN A 60 -21.46 -9.41 -6.67
CA ASN A 60 -22.40 -9.24 -5.56
C ASN A 60 -21.73 -9.26 -4.18
N SER A 61 -20.54 -9.85 -4.07
CA SER A 61 -19.82 -9.95 -2.81
C SER A 61 -18.66 -8.96 -2.75
N GLU A 62 -18.21 -8.66 -1.52
CA GLU A 62 -16.98 -7.91 -1.27
C GLU A 62 -15.78 -8.54 -1.99
N GLN A 63 -15.69 -9.86 -1.95
CA GLN A 63 -14.58 -10.60 -2.54
C GLN A 63 -14.55 -10.48 -4.07
N ASP A 64 -15.70 -10.45 -4.74
CA ASP A 64 -15.79 -10.28 -6.20
C ASP A 64 -15.21 -8.93 -6.62
N VAL A 65 -15.56 -7.89 -5.88
CA VAL A 65 -15.06 -6.53 -6.16
C VAL A 65 -13.57 -6.41 -5.85
N LEU A 66 -13.11 -7.02 -4.75
CA LEU A 66 -11.69 -7.06 -4.42
C LEU A 66 -10.86 -7.80 -5.48
N GLN A 67 -11.42 -8.85 -6.09
CA GLN A 67 -10.78 -9.54 -7.21
C GLN A 67 -10.57 -8.61 -8.40
N LEU A 68 -11.57 -7.80 -8.76
CA LEU A 68 -11.43 -6.79 -9.82
C LEU A 68 -10.40 -5.72 -9.45
N VAL A 69 -10.38 -5.25 -8.20
CA VAL A 69 -9.36 -4.30 -7.71
C VAL A 69 -7.95 -4.88 -7.87
N GLN A 70 -7.74 -6.13 -7.48
CA GLN A 70 -6.44 -6.78 -7.62
C GLN A 70 -6.03 -6.97 -9.08
N LEU A 71 -6.99 -7.28 -9.95
CA LEU A 71 -6.73 -7.43 -11.38
C LEU A 71 -6.34 -6.09 -12.03
N TYR A 72 -6.96 -4.98 -11.62
CA TYR A 72 -6.51 -3.64 -12.03
C TYR A 72 -5.07 -3.35 -11.58
N LEU A 73 -4.71 -3.70 -10.33
CA LEU A 73 -3.36 -3.49 -9.83
C LEU A 73 -2.33 -4.31 -10.62
N SER A 74 -2.62 -5.59 -10.88
CA SER A 74 -1.72 -6.47 -11.64
C SER A 74 -1.62 -6.07 -13.12
N ALA A 75 -2.67 -5.47 -13.70
CA ALA A 75 -2.68 -4.94 -15.06
C ALA A 75 -2.00 -3.55 -15.17
N GLY A 76 -1.45 -3.00 -14.08
CA GLY A 76 -0.80 -1.69 -14.09
C GLY A 76 -1.78 -0.51 -14.21
N ILE A 77 -3.03 -0.67 -13.77
CA ILE A 77 -4.08 0.36 -13.79
C ILE A 77 -4.45 0.77 -12.34
N PRO A 78 -3.48 1.21 -11.52
CA PRO A 78 -3.69 1.40 -10.09
C PRO A 78 -4.69 2.52 -9.75
N TYR A 79 -4.83 3.52 -10.61
CA TYR A 79 -5.77 4.62 -10.41
C TYR A 79 -7.22 4.11 -10.39
N LYS A 80 -7.60 3.27 -11.37
CA LYS A 80 -8.94 2.64 -11.38
C LYS A 80 -9.15 1.70 -10.19
N ALA A 81 -8.12 0.95 -9.80
CA ALA A 81 -8.15 0.10 -8.61
C ALA A 81 -8.48 0.91 -7.36
N ALA A 82 -7.76 2.02 -7.15
CA ALA A 82 -7.94 2.89 -6.01
C ALA A 82 -9.33 3.56 -5.99
N GLN A 83 -9.76 4.10 -7.12
CA GLN A 83 -11.10 4.72 -7.24
C GLN A 83 -12.22 3.72 -6.95
N LEU A 84 -12.14 2.52 -7.53
CA LEU A 84 -13.13 1.47 -7.30
C LEU A 84 -13.16 1.08 -5.81
N LEU A 85 -12.00 0.79 -5.23
CA LEU A 85 -11.89 0.39 -3.84
C LEU A 85 -12.44 1.49 -2.90
N GLU A 86 -12.01 2.72 -3.09
CA GLU A 86 -12.46 3.85 -2.26
C GLU A 86 -13.97 4.07 -2.36
N HIS A 87 -14.54 3.99 -3.57
CA HIS A 87 -15.98 4.13 -3.78
C HIS A 87 -16.76 3.01 -3.08
N GLN A 88 -16.32 1.76 -3.23
CA GLN A 88 -17.01 0.61 -2.63
C GLN A 88 -16.86 0.57 -1.10
N MET A 89 -15.77 1.10 -0.55
CA MET A 89 -15.61 1.30 0.90
C MET A 89 -16.55 2.42 1.41
N LYS A 90 -16.68 3.52 0.67
CA LYS A 90 -17.61 4.63 1.01
C LYS A 90 -19.07 4.20 0.98
N THR A 91 -19.46 3.33 0.05
CA THR A 91 -20.83 2.80 -0.07
C THR A 91 -21.12 1.62 0.87
N GLY A 92 -20.13 1.14 1.62
CA GLY A 92 -20.26 0.02 2.54
C GLY A 92 -20.31 -1.36 1.87
N LYS A 93 -20.06 -1.44 0.55
CA LYS A 93 -20.01 -2.73 -0.18
C LYS A 93 -18.69 -3.46 0.10
N ILE A 94 -17.63 -2.73 0.42
CA ILE A 94 -16.39 -3.25 0.98
C ILE A 94 -16.24 -2.74 2.41
N SER A 95 -15.95 -3.63 3.33
CA SER A 95 -15.75 -3.32 4.73
C SER A 95 -14.54 -2.40 4.92
N ASN A 96 -14.67 -1.41 5.81
CA ASN A 96 -13.64 -0.40 6.03
C ASN A 96 -12.63 -0.87 7.10
N THR A 97 -11.93 -1.97 6.81
CA THR A 97 -10.91 -2.57 7.69
C THR A 97 -9.54 -1.93 7.49
N ALA A 98 -8.64 -2.09 8.48
CA ALA A 98 -7.24 -1.68 8.36
C ALA A 98 -6.58 -2.27 7.11
N ARG A 99 -6.81 -3.56 6.82
CA ARG A 99 -6.29 -4.23 5.62
C ARG A 99 -6.76 -3.58 4.33
N HIS A 100 -8.05 -3.21 4.22
CA HIS A 100 -8.57 -2.57 3.00
C HIS A 100 -8.07 -1.13 2.86
N ARG A 101 -7.84 -0.41 3.96
CA ARG A 101 -7.19 0.91 3.93
C ARG A 101 -5.72 0.82 3.51
N GLU A 102 -5.00 -0.19 3.97
CA GLU A 102 -3.63 -0.45 3.50
C GLU A 102 -3.59 -0.77 1.99
N LEU A 103 -4.56 -1.59 1.50
CA LEU A 103 -4.69 -1.86 0.07
C LEU A 103 -5.01 -0.60 -0.73
N LEU A 104 -5.91 0.25 -0.21
CA LEU A 104 -6.24 1.55 -0.83
C LEU A 104 -5.01 2.47 -0.88
N ALA A 105 -4.27 2.55 0.21
CA ALA A 105 -3.03 3.33 0.26
C ALA A 105 -1.99 2.80 -0.73
N HIS A 106 -1.85 1.48 -0.86
CA HIS A 106 -0.98 0.86 -1.86
C HIS A 106 -1.43 1.21 -3.29
N ALA A 107 -2.74 1.14 -3.58
CA ALA A 107 -3.28 1.48 -4.89
C ALA A 107 -3.03 2.96 -5.25
N TRP A 108 -3.27 3.88 -4.32
CA TRP A 108 -2.99 5.30 -4.51
C TRP A 108 -1.48 5.59 -4.65
N THR A 109 -0.63 4.89 -3.88
CA THR A 109 0.83 4.98 -4.02
C THR A 109 1.28 4.55 -5.42
N SER A 110 0.78 3.41 -5.90
CA SER A 110 1.07 2.90 -7.25
C SER A 110 0.56 3.82 -8.36
N ALA A 111 -0.56 4.53 -8.10
CA ALA A 111 -1.11 5.54 -9.00
C ALA A 111 -0.36 6.89 -8.93
N ARG A 112 0.66 7.03 -8.07
CA ARG A 112 1.40 8.27 -7.79
C ARG A 112 0.53 9.41 -7.24
N GLU A 113 -0.61 9.07 -6.66
CA GLU A 113 -1.55 9.99 -6.03
C GLU A 113 -1.19 10.20 -4.55
N ARG A 114 -0.16 11.00 -4.30
CA ARG A 114 0.49 11.16 -2.99
C ARG A 114 -0.47 11.59 -1.88
N LYS A 115 -1.31 12.59 -2.14
CA LYS A 115 -2.24 13.12 -1.13
C LYS A 115 -3.26 12.06 -0.69
N GLN A 116 -3.80 11.32 -1.63
CA GLN A 116 -4.76 10.25 -1.38
C GLN A 116 -4.10 9.07 -0.64
N ALA A 117 -2.86 8.73 -1.02
CA ALA A 117 -2.09 7.68 -0.36
C ALA A 117 -1.82 8.02 1.11
N ILE A 118 -1.38 9.24 1.41
CA ILE A 118 -1.16 9.71 2.79
C ILE A 118 -2.47 9.64 3.59
N SER A 119 -3.57 10.18 3.06
CA SER A 119 -4.87 10.16 3.73
C SER A 119 -5.36 8.74 4.04
N ALA A 120 -5.17 7.80 3.10
CA ALA A 120 -5.54 6.40 3.31
C ALA A 120 -4.66 5.72 4.38
N LEU A 121 -3.35 6.01 4.40
CA LEU A 121 -2.42 5.49 5.41
C LEU A 121 -2.70 6.07 6.80
N GLU A 122 -2.99 7.37 6.91
CA GLU A 122 -3.34 7.99 8.19
C GLU A 122 -4.59 7.36 8.81
N ARG A 123 -5.60 7.07 7.98
CA ARG A 123 -6.81 6.36 8.43
C ARG A 123 -6.51 4.91 8.84
N ALA A 124 -5.64 4.22 8.11
CA ALA A 124 -5.23 2.86 8.49
C ALA A 124 -4.49 2.85 9.83
N LEU A 125 -3.67 3.88 10.10
CA LEU A 125 -2.92 4.03 11.33
C LEU A 125 -3.81 4.28 12.57
N GLN A 126 -5.00 4.87 12.38
CA GLN A 126 -5.98 5.06 13.47
C GLN A 126 -6.52 3.74 14.01
N ASP A 127 -6.62 2.71 13.15
CA ASP A 127 -7.14 1.39 13.55
C ASP A 127 -6.04 0.49 14.11
N GLU A 128 -4.86 0.52 13.48
CA GLU A 128 -3.70 -0.28 13.84
C GLU A 128 -2.43 0.58 13.78
N ALA A 129 -1.89 0.90 14.93
CA ALA A 129 -0.69 1.75 15.05
C ALA A 129 0.60 0.97 14.71
N LYS A 130 0.64 0.32 13.53
CA LYS A 130 1.80 -0.47 13.09
C LYS A 130 3.04 0.41 12.86
N PRO A 131 4.22 0.02 13.37
CA PRO A 131 5.48 0.73 13.14
C PRO A 131 5.78 0.95 11.65
N GLU A 132 5.49 -0.05 10.80
CA GLU A 132 5.72 0.00 9.36
C GLU A 132 4.87 1.08 8.67
N LEU A 133 3.61 1.27 9.09
CA LEU A 133 2.74 2.33 8.55
C LEU A 133 3.25 3.72 8.96
N ARG A 134 3.70 3.88 10.21
CA ARG A 134 4.31 5.12 10.70
C ARG A 134 5.56 5.46 9.91
N LEU A 135 6.44 4.47 9.69
CA LEU A 135 7.67 4.65 8.93
C LEU A 135 7.38 5.04 7.46
N ARG A 136 6.40 4.39 6.82
CA ARG A 136 5.96 4.76 5.46
C ARG A 136 5.45 6.20 5.37
N LEU A 137 4.61 6.62 6.31
CA LEU A 137 4.13 8.00 6.37
C LEU A 137 5.27 8.97 6.60
N ALA A 138 6.20 8.65 7.51
CA ALA A 138 7.36 9.48 7.77
C ALA A 138 8.24 9.68 6.53
N HIS A 139 8.44 8.66 5.71
CA HIS A 139 9.15 8.81 4.42
C HIS A 139 8.46 9.80 3.48
N TRP A 140 7.12 9.78 3.40
CA TRP A 140 6.37 10.72 2.57
C TRP A 140 6.45 12.15 3.07
N TYR A 141 6.43 12.35 4.40
CA TYR A 141 6.62 13.66 5.02
C TYR A 141 8.06 14.16 4.89
N LEU A 142 9.04 13.25 4.98
CA LEU A 142 10.45 13.56 4.78
C LEU A 142 10.74 14.08 3.36
N GLU A 143 10.16 13.45 2.33
CA GLU A 143 10.25 13.93 0.96
C GLU A 143 9.55 15.29 0.74
N ALA A 144 8.62 15.66 1.62
CA ALA A 144 7.96 16.96 1.63
C ALA A 144 8.64 17.98 2.53
N GLU A 145 9.74 17.59 3.21
CA GLU A 145 10.47 18.39 4.21
C GLU A 145 9.56 18.85 5.38
N ASP A 146 8.45 18.10 5.63
CA ASP A 146 7.58 18.35 6.78
C ASP A 146 8.14 17.65 8.02
N TRP A 147 9.20 18.22 8.59
CA TRP A 147 9.93 17.69 9.75
C TRP A 147 9.06 17.52 10.99
N HIS A 148 8.08 18.40 11.18
CA HIS A 148 7.11 18.26 12.26
C HIS A 148 6.23 17.03 12.11
N ALA A 149 5.75 16.74 10.89
CA ALA A 149 4.98 15.54 10.62
C ALA A 149 5.83 14.27 10.75
N VAL A 150 7.10 14.29 10.30
CA VAL A 150 8.06 13.18 10.51
C VAL A 150 8.20 12.88 11.99
N THR A 151 8.47 13.91 12.81
CA THR A 151 8.60 13.75 14.26
C THR A 151 7.32 13.18 14.88
N ARG A 152 6.15 13.73 14.55
CA ARG A 152 4.86 13.23 15.05
C ARG A 152 4.61 11.76 14.71
N MET A 153 5.04 11.30 13.53
CA MET A 153 4.87 9.91 13.12
C MET A 153 5.83 8.97 13.84
N LEU A 154 7.08 9.39 14.07
CA LEU A 154 8.15 8.49 14.54
C LEU A 154 8.41 8.55 16.05
N ALA A 155 8.12 9.66 16.72
CA ALA A 155 8.32 9.78 18.17
C ALA A 155 7.68 8.64 18.99
N PRO A 156 6.47 8.12 18.68
CA PRO A 156 5.91 6.99 19.41
C PRO A 156 6.72 5.69 19.31
N LEU A 157 7.56 5.53 18.26
CA LEU A 157 8.39 4.34 18.06
C LEU A 157 9.71 4.38 18.84
N ASP A 158 10.06 5.52 19.39
CA ASP A 158 11.36 5.76 19.99
C ASP A 158 11.58 4.95 21.27
N GLY A 159 10.53 4.73 22.06
CA GLY A 159 10.54 3.90 23.27
C GLY A 159 10.32 2.40 23.02
N GLU A 160 10.05 1.98 21.79
CA GLU A 160 9.74 0.59 21.49
C GLU A 160 11.00 -0.30 21.43
N LYS A 161 10.76 -1.62 21.50
CA LYS A 161 11.82 -2.63 21.37
C LYS A 161 12.64 -2.39 20.09
N SER A 162 13.97 -2.53 20.20
CA SER A 162 14.88 -2.34 19.08
C SER A 162 14.69 -3.42 18.01
N THR A 163 14.07 -3.06 16.92
CA THR A 163 13.92 -3.83 15.68
C THR A 163 14.54 -3.04 14.53
N TYR A 164 14.65 -3.65 13.34
CA TYR A 164 15.14 -2.90 12.17
C TYR A 164 14.22 -1.70 11.85
N THR A 165 12.91 -1.87 11.92
CA THR A 165 11.92 -0.81 11.66
C THR A 165 12.05 0.35 12.66
N THR A 166 12.16 0.04 13.96
CA THR A 166 12.32 1.08 15.01
C THR A 166 13.70 1.75 14.94
N ALA A 167 14.74 1.03 14.56
CA ALA A 167 16.06 1.61 14.37
C ALA A 167 16.10 2.59 13.17
N GLN A 168 15.44 2.24 12.05
CA GLN A 168 15.24 3.16 10.93
C GLN A 168 14.41 4.38 11.34
N ALA A 169 13.34 4.17 12.12
CA ALA A 169 12.51 5.26 12.63
C ALA A 169 13.33 6.23 13.50
N ARG A 170 14.20 5.73 14.38
CA ARG A 170 15.10 6.55 15.20
C ARG A 170 16.11 7.34 14.36
N LEU A 171 16.65 6.73 13.31
CA LEU A 171 17.56 7.43 12.40
C LEU A 171 16.86 8.61 11.69
N LEU A 172 15.65 8.39 11.15
CA LEU A 172 14.87 9.44 10.50
C LEU A 172 14.36 10.49 11.50
N LEU A 173 14.01 10.07 12.72
CA LEU A 173 13.65 10.99 13.81
C LEU A 173 14.83 11.90 14.17
N GLY A 174 16.03 11.36 14.23
CA GLY A 174 17.25 12.13 14.45
C GLY A 174 17.46 13.18 13.38
N ILE A 175 17.28 12.83 12.11
CA ILE A 175 17.37 13.78 10.99
C ILE A 175 16.29 14.87 11.13
N ALA A 176 15.04 14.52 11.40
CA ALA A 176 13.97 15.49 11.54
C ALA A 176 14.21 16.44 12.73
N GLN A 177 14.70 15.93 13.85
CA GLN A 177 15.04 16.76 15.02
C GLN A 177 16.23 17.70 14.73
N PHE A 178 17.22 17.21 13.96
CA PHE A 178 18.33 18.03 13.50
C PHE A 178 17.86 19.21 12.63
N GLU A 179 17.02 18.95 11.65
CA GLU A 179 16.46 19.97 10.74
C GLU A 179 15.58 20.99 11.49
N LEU A 180 14.93 20.58 12.57
CA LEU A 180 14.18 21.44 13.46
C LEU A 180 15.06 22.23 14.45
N GLY A 181 16.39 22.02 14.47
CA GLY A 181 17.31 22.67 15.40
C GLY A 181 17.32 22.06 16.81
N ASN A 182 16.65 20.93 17.02
CA ASN A 182 16.58 20.24 18.33
C ASN A 182 17.77 19.30 18.53
N MET A 183 18.97 19.85 18.70
CA MET A 183 20.25 19.09 18.67
C MET A 183 20.32 17.98 19.70
N ASP A 184 19.87 18.20 20.94
CA ASP A 184 19.89 17.18 22.01
C ASP A 184 18.97 15.99 21.66
N ALA A 185 17.78 16.27 21.13
CA ALA A 185 16.85 15.23 20.67
C ALA A 185 17.41 14.46 19.48
N ALA A 186 18.06 15.14 18.54
CA ALA A 186 18.74 14.53 17.40
C ALA A 186 19.84 13.57 17.84
N ARG A 187 20.73 14.04 18.74
CA ARG A 187 21.82 13.19 19.33
C ARG A 187 21.26 11.95 20.00
N SER A 188 20.24 12.12 20.83
CA SER A 188 19.58 11.01 21.55
C SER A 188 19.01 9.97 20.58
N ALA A 189 18.32 10.41 19.52
CA ALA A 189 17.76 9.53 18.52
C ALA A 189 18.86 8.78 17.73
N PHE A 190 19.93 9.46 17.31
CA PHE A 190 21.05 8.83 16.61
C PHE A 190 21.82 7.85 17.53
N GLN A 191 22.03 8.14 18.80
CA GLN A 191 22.64 7.20 19.74
C GLN A 191 21.87 5.90 19.83
N ARG A 192 20.54 5.96 19.91
CA ARG A 192 19.66 4.76 19.90
C ARG A 192 19.62 4.05 18.55
N ALA A 193 19.66 4.79 17.44
CA ALA A 193 19.75 4.19 16.11
C ALA A 193 21.08 3.44 15.91
N ARG A 194 22.18 3.90 16.54
CA ARG A 194 23.51 3.28 16.47
C ARG A 194 23.58 1.89 17.11
N GLU A 195 22.71 1.60 18.06
CA GLU A 195 22.66 0.30 18.73
C GLU A 195 22.28 -0.85 17.79
N PHE A 196 21.68 -0.57 16.64
CA PHE A 196 21.28 -1.58 15.69
C PHE A 196 22.28 -1.67 14.52
N PRO A 197 22.81 -2.88 14.20
CA PRO A 197 23.92 -3.02 13.26
C PRO A 197 23.72 -2.36 11.90
N LYS A 198 22.50 -2.45 11.33
CA LYS A 198 22.21 -1.91 9.99
C LYS A 198 22.09 -0.39 9.93
N THR A 199 21.87 0.29 11.05
CA THR A 199 21.76 1.75 11.13
C THR A 199 22.97 2.38 11.82
N SER A 200 23.83 1.56 12.43
CA SER A 200 24.97 2.00 13.26
C SER A 200 25.91 2.94 12.53
N GLN A 201 26.31 2.59 11.33
CA GLN A 201 27.26 3.41 10.55
C GLN A 201 26.66 4.79 10.21
N SER A 202 25.44 4.81 9.70
CA SER A 202 24.77 6.08 9.35
C SER A 202 24.51 6.95 10.58
N ALA A 203 24.09 6.35 11.69
CA ALA A 203 23.87 7.07 12.92
C ALA A 203 25.20 7.66 13.49
N GLN A 204 26.30 6.92 13.39
CA GLN A 204 27.61 7.42 13.81
C GLN A 204 28.05 8.62 12.96
N GLN A 205 27.87 8.54 11.63
CA GLN A 205 28.19 9.66 10.74
C GLN A 205 27.43 10.94 11.09
N TRP A 206 26.15 10.83 11.47
CA TRP A 206 25.38 11.97 11.92
C TRP A 206 25.86 12.52 13.27
N LEU A 207 26.22 11.66 14.22
CA LEU A 207 26.79 12.08 15.50
C LEU A 207 28.12 12.83 15.29
N ASP A 208 29.01 12.28 14.48
CA ASP A 208 30.30 12.90 14.15
C ASP A 208 30.08 14.27 13.45
N PHE A 209 29.12 14.35 12.55
CA PHE A 209 28.76 15.61 11.89
C PHE A 209 28.27 16.67 12.89
N ILE A 210 27.35 16.31 13.80
CA ILE A 210 26.84 17.23 14.83
C ILE A 210 27.98 17.72 15.73
N ASP A 211 28.98 16.88 16.01
CA ASP A 211 30.13 17.24 16.85
C ASP A 211 31.09 18.25 16.18
N THR A 212 31.02 18.36 14.84
CA THR A 212 31.80 19.37 14.08
C THR A 212 31.13 20.73 14.01
N LEU A 213 29.85 20.85 14.42
CA LEU A 213 29.13 22.12 14.35
C LEU A 213 29.59 23.10 15.45
N PRO A 214 29.67 24.41 15.16
CA PRO A 214 29.99 25.41 16.18
C PRO A 214 28.91 25.47 17.26
N ALA A 215 29.33 25.72 18.50
CA ALA A 215 28.47 25.73 19.69
C ALA A 215 27.28 26.73 19.64
N GLU A 216 27.27 27.67 18.70
CA GLU A 216 26.16 28.62 18.51
C GLU A 216 24.92 28.03 17.79
N LYS A 217 25.02 26.78 17.32
CA LYS A 217 23.92 26.05 16.65
C LYS A 217 23.45 24.82 17.42
N THR A 218 24.00 24.59 18.61
CA THR A 218 23.60 23.53 19.55
C THR A 218 22.76 24.12 20.73
#